data_0935136b91c383087b80b3eb7dcee7c3
#
_entry.id   0935136b91c383087b80b3eb7dcee7c3
#
_cell.length_a   1.000
_cell.length_b   1.000
_cell.length_c   1.000
_cell.angle_alpha   90.00
_cell.angle_beta   90.00
_cell.angle_gamma   90.00
#
_symmetry.space_group_name_H-M   'P 1'
#
loop_
_entity.id
_entity.type
_entity.pdbx_description
1 polymer ?
#
loop_
_entity_poly.entity_id
_entity_poly.type
_entity_poly.pdbx_seq_one_letter_code
_entity_poly.pdbx_strand_id
1 'polypeptide(L)'
;MATSIADAAQARDDYYNETGNYVNIIADGGIVNSGDICKALACGADAVMIGSPLARAKEAPGNGFHWGMATPNAVLPRGARVEVGTVASLEEILLGPSKSDDGSQNLAGAISTCMATVGAEQISDLHQKIEVIVAPSLLTEGKVYQKVQSLGMYK
;
A
#
# COMPACT_ATOMS: atom_id res chain seq x y z
N MET A 1 8.75 3.39 7.65
CA MET A 1 8.00 2.13 7.44
C MET A 1 8.76 1.13 6.56
N ALA A 2 9.17 1.45 5.33
CA ALA A 2 9.85 0.48 4.45
C ALA A 2 11.07 -0.19 5.10
N THR A 3 11.97 0.57 5.70
CA THR A 3 13.15 0.03 6.41
C THR A 3 12.74 -0.92 7.54
N SER A 4 11.75 -0.52 8.37
CA SER A 4 11.31 -1.37 9.49
C SER A 4 10.68 -2.68 9.00
N ILE A 5 9.99 -2.67 7.85
CA ILE A 5 9.45 -3.89 7.24
C ILE A 5 10.59 -4.77 6.76
N ALA A 6 11.59 -4.20 6.07
CA ALA A 6 12.74 -4.95 5.58
C ALA A 6 13.55 -5.59 6.71
N ASP A 7 13.79 -4.84 7.80
CA ASP A 7 14.49 -5.34 8.99
C ASP A 7 13.70 -6.49 9.65
N ALA A 8 12.38 -6.36 9.77
CA ALA A 8 11.52 -7.41 10.32
C ALA A 8 11.48 -8.66 9.41
N ALA A 9 11.43 -8.45 8.09
CA ALA A 9 11.46 -9.53 7.11
C ALA A 9 12.79 -10.31 7.17
N GLN A 10 13.91 -9.61 7.29
CA GLN A 10 15.21 -10.23 7.47
C GLN A 10 15.25 -11.08 8.75
N ALA A 11 14.76 -10.52 9.87
CA ALA A 11 14.71 -11.26 11.13
C ALA A 11 13.80 -12.50 11.05
N ARG A 12 12.68 -12.42 10.32
CA ARG A 12 11.81 -13.57 10.03
C ARG A 12 12.57 -14.65 9.25
N ASP A 13 13.31 -14.26 8.23
CA ASP A 13 14.03 -15.21 7.38
C ASP A 13 15.16 -15.90 8.15
N ASP A 14 15.88 -15.16 8.97
CA ASP A 14 16.90 -15.71 9.88
C ASP A 14 16.26 -16.71 10.86
N TYR A 15 15.15 -16.33 11.49
CA TYR A 15 14.41 -17.23 12.40
C TYR A 15 13.88 -18.47 11.71
N TYR A 16 13.37 -18.33 10.49
CA TYR A 16 12.92 -19.47 9.70
C TYR A 16 14.06 -20.41 9.35
N ASN A 17 15.23 -19.88 8.98
CA ASN A 17 16.41 -20.68 8.67
C ASN A 17 16.93 -21.46 9.89
N GLU A 18 16.80 -20.87 11.10
CA GLU A 18 17.25 -21.51 12.34
C GLU A 18 16.25 -22.56 12.87
N THR A 19 14.96 -22.30 12.73
CA THR A 19 13.92 -23.08 13.43
C THR A 19 12.97 -23.84 12.53
N GLY A 20 12.88 -23.49 11.25
CA GLY A 20 11.87 -24.00 10.32
C GLY A 20 10.47 -23.41 10.54
N ASN A 21 10.32 -22.45 11.47
CA ASN A 21 9.02 -21.84 11.77
C ASN A 21 8.90 -20.49 11.04
N TYR A 22 7.92 -20.38 10.15
CA TYR A 22 7.62 -19.13 9.45
C TYR A 22 6.70 -18.24 10.28
N VAL A 23 7.05 -16.96 10.43
CA VAL A 23 6.27 -15.95 11.14
C VAL A 23 5.86 -14.85 10.17
N ASN A 24 4.56 -14.61 10.01
CA ASN A 24 4.07 -13.59 9.08
C ASN A 24 4.36 -12.17 9.58
N ILE A 25 4.78 -11.31 8.68
CA ILE A 25 5.00 -9.87 8.92
C ILE A 25 3.80 -9.10 8.36
N ILE A 26 3.12 -8.37 9.22
CA ILE A 26 1.99 -7.50 8.84
C ILE A 26 2.46 -6.04 8.94
N ALA A 27 2.47 -5.34 7.82
CA ALA A 27 2.78 -3.91 7.80
C ALA A 27 1.58 -3.09 8.26
N ASP A 28 1.71 -2.44 9.41
CA ASP A 28 0.66 -1.61 10.01
C ASP A 28 1.06 -0.13 10.02
N GLY A 29 0.13 0.71 9.58
CA GLY A 29 0.24 2.16 9.59
C GLY A 29 0.74 2.78 8.27
N GLY A 30 0.18 3.95 7.96
CA GLY A 30 0.58 4.75 6.81
C GLY A 30 0.22 4.21 5.43
N ILE A 31 -0.61 3.18 5.34
CA ILE A 31 -1.14 2.67 4.07
C ILE A 31 -2.34 3.53 3.66
N VAL A 32 -2.18 4.30 2.60
CA VAL A 32 -3.20 5.23 2.10
C VAL A 32 -3.74 4.82 0.74
N ASN A 33 -2.90 4.22 -0.10
CA ASN A 33 -3.22 3.84 -1.46
C ASN A 33 -2.59 2.50 -1.86
N SER A 34 -2.93 2.01 -3.03
CA SER A 34 -2.44 0.75 -3.56
C SER A 34 -0.92 0.68 -3.74
N GLY A 35 -0.29 1.80 -4.07
CA GLY A 35 1.17 1.88 -4.19
C GLY A 35 1.88 1.65 -2.85
N ASP A 36 1.26 2.07 -1.74
CA ASP A 36 1.81 1.80 -0.40
C ASP A 36 1.72 0.31 -0.06
N ILE A 37 0.62 -0.35 -0.45
CA ILE A 37 0.47 -1.80 -0.30
C ILE A 37 1.56 -2.54 -1.07
N CYS A 38 1.72 -2.22 -2.36
CA CYS A 38 2.72 -2.87 -3.20
C CYS A 38 4.15 -2.68 -2.67
N LYS A 39 4.47 -1.47 -2.20
CA LYS A 39 5.77 -1.19 -1.57
C LYS A 39 5.99 -1.99 -0.29
N ALA A 40 4.96 -2.09 0.56
CA ALA A 40 5.05 -2.87 1.80
C ALA A 40 5.31 -4.35 1.52
N LEU A 41 4.57 -4.94 0.57
CA LEU A 41 4.77 -6.32 0.13
C LEU A 41 6.16 -6.52 -0.48
N ALA A 42 6.62 -5.61 -1.35
CA ALA A 42 7.95 -5.67 -1.95
C ALA A 42 9.09 -5.53 -0.92
N CYS A 43 8.84 -4.85 0.21
CA CYS A 43 9.79 -4.76 1.32
C CYS A 43 9.78 -6.01 2.23
N GLY A 44 8.95 -7.01 1.96
CA GLY A 44 8.93 -8.29 2.67
C GLY A 44 7.77 -8.50 3.63
N ALA A 45 6.76 -7.61 3.64
CA ALA A 45 5.53 -7.86 4.38
C ALA A 45 4.70 -8.95 3.68
N ASP A 46 4.08 -9.83 4.47
CA ASP A 46 3.16 -10.86 4.00
C ASP A 46 1.73 -10.33 3.86
N ALA A 47 1.41 -9.31 4.64
CA ALA A 47 0.12 -8.64 4.63
C ALA A 47 0.24 -7.18 5.05
N VAL A 48 -0.84 -6.42 4.86
CA VAL A 48 -0.93 -5.02 5.30
C VAL A 48 -2.17 -4.81 6.16
N MET A 49 -2.06 -3.92 7.15
CA MET A 49 -3.19 -3.43 7.93
C MET A 49 -3.64 -2.10 7.34
N ILE A 50 -4.91 -2.04 6.93
CA ILE A 50 -5.51 -0.83 6.35
C ILE A 50 -6.65 -0.32 7.20
N GLY A 51 -6.61 0.95 7.55
CA GLY A 51 -7.63 1.64 8.34
C GLY A 51 -8.35 2.72 7.54
N SER A 52 -7.65 3.82 7.27
CA SER A 52 -8.23 4.98 6.58
C SER A 52 -8.86 4.66 5.22
N PRO A 53 -8.28 3.81 4.36
CA PRO A 53 -8.94 3.43 3.11
C PRO A 53 -10.32 2.82 3.33
N LEU A 54 -10.48 1.94 4.33
CA LEU A 54 -11.77 1.31 4.64
C LEU A 54 -12.72 2.28 5.35
N ALA A 55 -12.22 3.17 6.17
CA ALA A 55 -13.02 4.21 6.82
C ALA A 55 -13.65 5.20 5.83
N ARG A 56 -13.10 5.29 4.61
CA ARG A 56 -13.61 6.11 3.50
C ARG A 56 -14.70 5.43 2.68
N ALA A 57 -15.05 4.18 3.01
CA ALA A 57 -16.17 3.49 2.35
C ALA A 57 -17.50 4.11 2.75
N LYS A 58 -18.48 4.13 1.82
CA LYS A 58 -19.85 4.60 2.07
C LYS A 58 -20.54 3.78 3.15
N GLU A 59 -20.19 2.50 3.25
CA GLU A 59 -20.74 1.55 4.22
C GLU A 59 -20.06 1.64 5.59
N ALA A 60 -18.96 2.40 5.70
CA ALA A 60 -18.27 2.56 6.97
C ALA A 60 -19.14 3.31 7.98
N PRO A 61 -19.33 2.80 9.20
CA PRO A 61 -20.24 3.39 10.18
C PRO A 61 -19.82 4.77 10.66
N GLY A 62 -18.58 5.17 10.41
CA GLY A 62 -18.02 6.46 10.76
C GLY A 62 -18.46 7.62 9.86
N ASN A 63 -19.15 7.35 8.74
CA ASN A 63 -19.61 8.38 7.80
C ASN A 63 -18.52 9.40 7.43
N GLY A 64 -17.34 8.90 7.02
CA GLY A 64 -16.20 9.73 6.67
C GLY A 64 -15.31 10.15 7.84
N PHE A 65 -15.55 9.63 9.03
CA PHE A 65 -14.70 9.79 10.19
C PHE A 65 -14.20 8.45 10.69
N HIS A 66 -13.00 8.43 11.26
CA HIS A 66 -12.54 7.30 12.05
C HIS A 66 -11.92 7.78 13.36
N TRP A 67 -11.82 6.87 14.32
CA TRP A 67 -11.30 7.09 15.66
C TRP A 67 -10.64 5.81 16.17
N GLY A 68 -10.10 5.87 17.39
CA GLY A 68 -9.51 4.68 18.03
C GLY A 68 -8.00 4.65 17.88
N MET A 69 -7.37 5.82 17.83
CA MET A 69 -5.91 5.91 17.83
C MET A 69 -5.35 5.29 19.11
N ALA A 70 -4.59 4.22 18.96
CA ALA A 70 -3.88 3.59 20.07
C ALA A 70 -2.71 4.47 20.55
N THR A 71 -2.07 5.17 19.63
CA THR A 71 -0.93 6.04 19.93
C THR A 71 -1.40 7.50 20.14
N PRO A 72 -1.03 8.14 21.25
CA PRO A 72 -1.30 9.55 21.44
C PRO A 72 -0.62 10.39 20.35
N ASN A 73 -1.37 11.34 19.81
CA ASN A 73 -0.82 12.34 18.89
C ASN A 73 -0.69 13.67 19.65
N ALA A 74 0.42 14.39 19.45
CA ALA A 74 0.67 15.66 20.13
C ALA A 74 -0.36 16.75 19.81
N VAL A 75 -1.00 16.68 18.64
CA VAL A 75 -1.98 17.66 18.15
C VAL A 75 -3.42 17.18 18.36
N LEU A 76 -3.66 15.87 18.39
CA LEU A 76 -4.98 15.27 18.50
C LEU A 76 -5.13 14.54 19.84
N PRO A 77 -6.09 14.90 20.69
CA PRO A 77 -6.34 14.17 21.92
C PRO A 77 -6.78 12.73 21.62
N ARG A 78 -6.49 11.82 22.55
CA ARG A 78 -6.89 10.41 22.45
C ARG A 78 -8.41 10.30 22.26
N GLY A 79 -8.83 9.50 21.30
CA GLY A 79 -10.23 9.34 20.92
C GLY A 79 -10.79 10.45 20.04
N ALA A 80 -9.96 11.39 19.59
CA ALA A 80 -10.38 12.36 18.58
C ALA A 80 -10.84 11.66 17.30
N ARG A 81 -11.89 12.20 16.70
CA ARG A 81 -12.33 11.79 15.37
C ARG A 81 -11.45 12.46 14.33
N VAL A 82 -11.00 11.67 13.36
CA VAL A 82 -10.25 12.16 12.21
C VAL A 82 -11.15 12.10 11.00
N GLU A 83 -11.32 13.22 10.33
CA GLU A 83 -12.06 13.30 9.08
C GLU A 83 -11.19 12.74 7.94
N VAL A 84 -11.71 11.73 7.25
CA VAL A 84 -11.07 11.12 6.08
C VAL A 84 -11.93 11.25 4.83
N GLY A 85 -13.17 11.73 4.98
CA GLY A 85 -14.16 11.81 3.92
C GLY A 85 -14.70 10.46 3.47
N THR A 86 -15.66 10.52 2.55
CA THR A 86 -16.23 9.33 1.90
C THR A 86 -15.88 9.36 0.42
N VAL A 87 -15.36 8.25 -0.11
CA VAL A 87 -14.84 8.19 -1.48
C VAL A 87 -15.70 7.32 -2.38
N ALA A 88 -15.94 6.07 -1.99
CA ALA A 88 -16.59 5.08 -2.85
C ALA A 88 -17.26 4.00 -1.99
N SER A 89 -17.92 3.02 -2.62
CA SER A 89 -18.37 1.83 -1.91
C SER A 89 -17.17 0.96 -1.50
N LEU A 90 -17.37 0.12 -0.51
CA LEU A 90 -16.34 -0.84 -0.05
C LEU A 90 -15.89 -1.74 -1.21
N GLU A 91 -16.82 -2.18 -2.05
CA GLU A 91 -16.54 -2.98 -3.23
C GLU A 91 -15.64 -2.23 -4.22
N GLU A 92 -15.96 -0.97 -4.55
CA GLU A 92 -15.13 -0.14 -5.43
C GLU A 92 -13.73 0.10 -4.86
N ILE A 93 -13.62 0.30 -3.53
CA ILE A 93 -12.33 0.47 -2.87
C ILE A 93 -11.49 -0.80 -2.95
N LEU A 94 -12.06 -1.96 -2.67
CA LEU A 94 -11.31 -3.21 -2.61
C LEU A 94 -11.12 -3.87 -3.97
N LEU A 95 -12.18 -3.96 -4.77
CA LEU A 95 -12.23 -4.80 -5.97
C LEU A 95 -12.42 -4.00 -7.26
N GLY A 96 -12.80 -2.72 -7.17
CA GLY A 96 -13.04 -1.86 -8.32
C GLY A 96 -14.45 -1.98 -8.94
N PRO A 97 -14.67 -1.40 -10.10
CA PRO A 97 -13.69 -0.69 -10.93
C PRO A 97 -13.23 0.64 -10.31
N SER A 98 -11.98 1.03 -10.54
CA SER A 98 -11.48 2.33 -10.11
C SER A 98 -12.02 3.44 -11.00
N LYS A 99 -12.47 4.52 -10.36
CA LYS A 99 -12.88 5.78 -11.01
C LYS A 99 -11.88 6.92 -10.76
N SER A 100 -10.78 6.62 -10.07
CA SER A 100 -9.73 7.54 -9.69
C SER A 100 -8.36 6.97 -10.07
N ASP A 101 -7.41 7.82 -10.35
CA ASP A 101 -6.02 7.49 -10.69
C ASP A 101 -5.05 7.65 -9.50
N ASP A 102 -5.57 7.98 -8.32
CA ASP A 102 -4.79 8.21 -7.10
C ASP A 102 -4.44 6.93 -6.31
N GLY A 103 -4.88 5.77 -6.79
CA GLY A 103 -4.65 4.47 -6.15
C GLY A 103 -5.51 4.20 -4.92
N SER A 104 -6.55 5.01 -4.67
CA SER A 104 -7.46 4.85 -3.52
C SER A 104 -8.55 3.80 -3.72
N GLN A 105 -8.71 3.30 -4.94
CA GLN A 105 -9.72 2.31 -5.34
C GLN A 105 -9.08 1.11 -6.02
N ASN A 106 -9.81 0.00 -6.06
CA ASN A 106 -9.37 -1.27 -6.65
C ASN A 106 -8.03 -1.76 -6.07
N LEU A 107 -7.92 -1.78 -4.76
CA LEU A 107 -6.68 -2.14 -4.06
C LEU A 107 -6.19 -3.54 -4.42
N ALA A 108 -7.10 -4.52 -4.53
CA ALA A 108 -6.75 -5.89 -4.93
C ALA A 108 -6.26 -5.98 -6.39
N GLY A 109 -6.95 -5.30 -7.31
CA GLY A 109 -6.52 -5.25 -8.72
C GLY A 109 -5.17 -4.58 -8.90
N ALA A 110 -4.87 -3.58 -8.08
CA ALA A 110 -3.57 -2.90 -8.11
C ALA A 110 -2.43 -3.84 -7.66
N ILE A 111 -2.66 -4.71 -6.67
CA ILE A 111 -1.69 -5.74 -6.27
C ILE A 111 -1.42 -6.68 -7.46
N SER A 112 -2.48 -7.17 -8.10
CA SER A 112 -2.36 -8.03 -9.28
C SER A 112 -1.57 -7.35 -10.42
N THR A 113 -1.84 -6.06 -10.66
CA THR A 113 -1.12 -5.26 -11.66
C THR A 113 0.36 -5.12 -11.29
N CYS A 114 0.65 -4.84 -10.01
CA CYS A 114 2.03 -4.77 -9.51
C CYS A 114 2.76 -6.10 -9.73
N MET A 115 2.15 -7.21 -9.34
CA MET A 115 2.69 -8.55 -9.53
C MET A 115 2.96 -8.86 -11.01
N ALA A 116 1.99 -8.58 -11.88
CA ALA A 116 2.16 -8.77 -13.32
C ALA A 116 3.30 -7.94 -13.90
N THR A 117 3.47 -6.69 -13.45
CA THR A 117 4.52 -5.79 -13.91
C THR A 117 5.93 -6.33 -13.60
N VAL A 118 6.09 -7.00 -12.47
CA VAL A 118 7.38 -7.54 -12.03
C VAL A 118 7.54 -9.05 -12.27
N GLY A 119 6.55 -9.69 -12.89
CA GLY A 119 6.58 -11.12 -13.20
C GLY A 119 6.43 -12.02 -11.96
N ALA A 120 5.72 -11.55 -10.94
CA ALA A 120 5.43 -12.34 -9.74
C ALA A 120 4.10 -13.10 -9.91
N GLU A 121 4.09 -14.39 -9.62
CA GLU A 121 2.90 -15.25 -9.66
C GLU A 121 2.22 -15.36 -8.30
N GLN A 122 2.97 -15.16 -7.22
CA GLN A 122 2.51 -15.22 -5.84
C GLN A 122 3.18 -14.12 -5.00
N ILE A 123 2.60 -13.81 -3.83
CA ILE A 123 3.12 -12.72 -2.96
C ILE A 123 4.56 -12.96 -2.54
N SER A 124 4.95 -14.21 -2.25
CA SER A 124 6.32 -14.56 -1.91
C SER A 124 7.35 -14.25 -3.01
N ASP A 125 6.93 -14.18 -4.27
CA ASP A 125 7.80 -13.74 -5.36
C ASP A 125 8.19 -12.27 -5.24
N LEU A 126 7.32 -11.45 -4.65
CA LEU A 126 7.62 -10.04 -4.38
C LEU A 126 8.77 -9.88 -3.39
N HIS A 127 8.90 -10.83 -2.44
CA HIS A 127 10.01 -10.83 -1.47
C HIS A 127 11.35 -11.24 -2.08
N GLN A 128 11.32 -12.09 -3.09
CA GLN A 128 12.52 -12.76 -3.62
C GLN A 128 13.03 -12.16 -4.93
N LYS A 129 12.11 -11.64 -5.77
CA LYS A 129 12.41 -11.25 -7.15
C LYS A 129 12.53 -9.75 -7.35
N ILE A 130 12.18 -8.95 -6.33
CA ILE A 130 12.15 -7.49 -6.46
C ILE A 130 13.24 -6.85 -5.64
N GLU A 131 13.97 -5.95 -6.27
CA GLU A 131 14.87 -5.04 -5.59
C GLU A 131 14.17 -3.69 -5.43
N VAL A 132 14.09 -3.20 -4.18
CA VAL A 132 13.53 -1.89 -3.85
C VAL A 132 14.67 -0.91 -3.68
N ILE A 133 14.68 0.12 -4.51
CA ILE A 133 15.68 1.19 -4.45
C ILE A 133 15.09 2.45 -3.80
N VAL A 134 15.94 3.19 -3.09
CA VAL A 134 15.58 4.50 -2.57
C VAL A 134 15.85 5.55 -3.63
N ALA A 135 14.80 6.21 -4.12
CA ALA A 135 14.97 7.31 -5.05
C ALA A 135 15.59 8.54 -4.36
N PRO A 136 16.56 9.22 -4.98
CA PRO A 136 17.23 10.37 -4.37
C PRO A 136 16.35 11.61 -4.27
N SER A 137 15.22 11.62 -4.95
CA SER A 137 14.24 12.71 -4.93
C SER A 137 12.81 12.19 -4.95
N LEU A 138 11.87 13.00 -4.47
CA LEU A 138 10.42 12.74 -4.58
C LEU A 138 9.87 12.98 -5.99
N LEU A 139 10.71 13.30 -6.94
CA LEU A 139 10.30 13.50 -8.32
C LEU A 139 9.80 12.18 -8.90
N THR A 140 8.71 12.26 -9.61
CA THR A 140 8.21 11.20 -10.47
C THR A 140 9.13 11.09 -11.68
N GLU A 141 10.35 10.58 -11.46
CA GLU A 141 11.41 10.57 -12.47
C GLU A 141 10.94 9.92 -13.76
N GLY A 142 10.15 8.87 -13.69
CA GLY A 142 9.57 8.25 -14.87
C GLY A 142 8.76 9.23 -15.73
N LYS A 143 8.06 10.20 -15.13
CA LYS A 143 7.33 11.24 -15.87
C LYS A 143 8.23 12.35 -16.40
N VAL A 144 9.33 12.66 -15.70
CA VAL A 144 10.30 13.66 -16.15
C VAL A 144 11.05 13.19 -17.40
N TYR A 145 11.36 11.91 -17.49
CA TYR A 145 12.05 11.31 -18.63
C TYR A 145 11.11 10.79 -19.73
N GLN A 146 9.82 10.68 -19.45
CA GLN A 146 8.84 10.34 -20.47
C GLN A 146 8.68 11.50 -21.45
N LYS A 147 9.14 11.33 -22.68
CA LYS A 147 8.80 12.25 -23.75
C LYS A 147 7.31 12.16 -24.02
N VAL A 148 6.60 13.25 -23.74
CA VAL A 148 5.18 13.35 -24.08
C VAL A 148 5.06 13.27 -25.60
N GLN A 149 4.41 12.25 -26.12
CA GLN A 149 4.01 12.21 -27.51
C GLN A 149 2.94 13.26 -27.75
N SER A 150 3.16 14.12 -28.73
CA SER A 150 2.14 15.10 -29.12
C SER A 150 0.88 14.40 -29.60
N LEU A 151 -0.27 14.94 -29.24
CA LEU A 151 -1.57 14.56 -29.80
C LEU A 151 -1.54 14.84 -31.32
N GLY A 152 -1.17 13.93 -32.12
CA GLY A 152 -0.99 14.10 -33.56
C GLY A 152 -0.27 12.94 -34.19
N MET A 153 -0.02 11.93 -33.40
CA MET A 153 0.59 10.69 -33.82
C MET A 153 -0.29 9.84 -34.77
N TYR A 154 -1.46 10.33 -35.11
CA TYR A 154 -2.42 9.68 -36.02
C TYR A 154 -2.42 10.34 -37.42
N LYS A 155 -1.28 10.89 -37.84
CA LYS A 155 -1.12 11.31 -39.22
C LYS A 155 -0.41 10.25 -40.02
#